data_d69c65c34ee7d295ccb8b44d5c27b162
#
_entry.id   d69c65c34ee7d295ccb8b44d5c27b162
#
_cell.length_a   1.000
_cell.length_b   1.000
_cell.length_c   1.000
_cell.angle_alpha   90.00
_cell.angle_beta   90.00
_cell.angle_gamma   90.00
#
_symmetry.space_group_name_H-M   'P 1'
#
loop_
_entity.id
_entity.type
_entity.pdbx_description
1 polymer ?
#
loop_
_entity_poly.entity_id
_entity_poly.type
_entity_poly.pdbx_seq_one_letter_code
_entity_poly.pdbx_strand_id
1 'polypeptide(L)'
;MAEKLTHSFPDLKIEHIYKKTLGDEDLNTPLNKMPDIGVFTNDIRNDLLNKVADIAVHSWKDLPVDLEEGTEIVGTLDRADMRDMIFLKKESIGKKDLTILSSSPR
;
A
#
# COMPACT_ATOMS: atom_id res chain seq x y z
N MET A 1 -6.91 -4.08 -10.03
CA MET A 1 -8.21 -3.40 -9.80
C MET A 1 -8.85 -3.02 -11.12
N ALA A 2 -8.24 -2.17 -11.94
CA ALA A 2 -8.80 -1.71 -13.21
C ALA A 2 -9.33 -2.85 -14.10
N GLU A 3 -8.55 -3.89 -14.37
CA GLU A 3 -8.97 -5.04 -15.18
C GLU A 3 -10.24 -5.72 -14.65
N LYS A 4 -10.37 -5.90 -13.33
CA LYS A 4 -11.59 -6.48 -12.73
C LYS A 4 -12.79 -5.55 -12.89
N LEU A 5 -12.60 -4.25 -12.76
CA LEU A 5 -13.67 -3.26 -12.98
C LEU A 5 -14.11 -3.26 -14.45
N THR A 6 -13.19 -3.23 -15.40
CA THR A 6 -13.50 -3.26 -16.84
C THR A 6 -14.17 -4.57 -17.26
N HIS A 7 -13.77 -5.69 -16.62
CA HIS A 7 -14.44 -6.98 -16.88
C HIS A 7 -15.90 -6.97 -16.41
N SER A 8 -16.18 -6.36 -15.26
CA SER A 8 -17.55 -6.29 -14.71
C SER A 8 -18.39 -5.18 -15.36
N PHE A 9 -17.74 -4.13 -15.82
CA PHE A 9 -18.36 -2.95 -16.43
C PHE A 9 -17.64 -2.58 -17.74
N PRO A 10 -17.98 -3.25 -18.86
CA PRO A 10 -17.22 -3.08 -20.12
C PRO A 10 -17.24 -1.67 -20.70
N ASP A 11 -18.28 -0.89 -20.41
CA ASP A 11 -18.42 0.49 -20.88
C ASP A 11 -17.70 1.52 -19.98
N LEU A 12 -17.11 1.07 -18.85
CA LEU A 12 -16.43 1.95 -17.91
C LEU A 12 -15.11 2.43 -18.51
N LYS A 13 -14.97 3.73 -18.61
CA LYS A 13 -13.69 4.37 -18.98
C LYS A 13 -12.92 4.67 -17.70
N ILE A 14 -11.71 4.14 -17.61
CA ILE A 14 -10.84 4.31 -16.46
C ILE A 14 -9.66 5.19 -16.88
N GLU A 15 -9.51 6.30 -16.19
CA GLU A 15 -8.33 7.15 -16.28
C GLU A 15 -7.44 6.89 -15.05
N HIS A 16 -6.15 6.71 -15.26
CA HIS A 16 -5.19 6.44 -14.20
C HIS A 16 -4.43 7.70 -13.82
N ILE A 17 -4.56 8.10 -12.55
CA ILE A 17 -3.78 9.18 -11.96
C ILE A 17 -2.70 8.56 -11.09
N TYR A 18 -1.43 8.70 -11.48
CA TYR A 18 -0.29 8.21 -10.71
C TYR A 18 0.35 9.35 -9.94
N LYS A 19 0.49 9.19 -8.63
CA LYS A 19 1.19 10.13 -7.77
C LYS A 19 2.34 9.45 -7.06
N LYS A 20 3.41 10.20 -6.87
CA LYS A 20 4.45 9.86 -5.89
C LYS A 20 4.05 10.47 -4.56
N THR A 21 4.11 9.68 -3.53
CA THR A 21 3.84 10.14 -2.15
C THR A 21 5.13 10.64 -1.51
N LEU A 22 5.01 11.37 -0.40
CA LEU A 22 6.18 11.79 0.38
C LEU A 22 7.04 10.59 0.80
N GLY A 23 6.42 9.46 1.10
CA GLY A 23 7.14 8.23 1.44
C GLY A 23 7.89 7.61 0.26
N ASP A 24 7.46 7.86 -0.98
CA ASP A 24 8.16 7.42 -2.18
C ASP A 24 9.32 8.36 -2.55
N GLU A 25 9.25 9.63 -2.17
CA GLU A 25 10.24 10.65 -2.49
C GLU A 25 11.39 10.70 -1.49
N ASP A 26 11.10 10.56 -0.21
CA ASP A 26 12.11 10.58 0.86
C ASP A 26 12.61 9.17 1.19
N LEU A 27 13.59 8.71 0.41
CA LEU A 27 14.25 7.43 0.60
C LEU A 27 15.31 7.42 1.71
N ASN A 28 15.63 8.59 2.29
CA ASN A 28 16.72 8.74 3.25
C ASN A 28 16.24 8.77 4.70
N THR A 29 15.06 9.30 4.93
CA THR A 29 14.50 9.37 6.28
C THR A 29 13.94 8.00 6.69
N PRO A 30 14.40 7.41 7.81
CA PRO A 30 13.83 6.17 8.32
C PRO A 30 12.33 6.34 8.59
N LEU A 31 11.51 5.32 8.24
CA LEU A 31 10.05 5.35 8.39
C LEU A 31 9.59 5.72 9.81
N ASN A 32 10.35 5.32 10.84
CA ASN A 32 10.05 5.67 12.24
C ASN A 32 10.33 7.12 12.61
N LYS A 33 10.92 7.90 11.71
CA LYS A 33 11.14 9.34 11.85
C LYS A 33 10.26 10.19 10.94
N MET A 34 9.52 9.54 10.04
CA MET A 34 8.52 10.21 9.23
C MET A 34 7.27 10.52 10.07
N PRO A 35 6.46 11.53 9.70
CA PRO A 35 5.18 11.77 10.36
C PRO A 35 4.34 10.49 10.37
N ASP A 36 3.81 10.11 11.52
CA ASP A 36 3.19 8.79 11.76
C ASP A 36 1.96 8.49 10.90
N ILE A 37 1.29 9.50 10.38
CA ILE A 37 -0.01 9.32 9.71
C ILE A 37 -0.02 10.02 8.35
N GLY A 38 -0.36 9.26 7.31
CA GLY A 38 -0.71 9.82 6.03
C GLY A 38 0.41 10.10 5.04
N VAL A 39 1.65 9.70 5.34
CA VAL A 39 2.81 9.88 4.43
C VAL A 39 2.55 9.28 3.03
N PHE A 40 1.77 8.21 2.98
CA PHE A 40 1.41 7.52 1.73
C PHE A 40 -0.04 7.76 1.29
N THR A 41 -0.87 8.40 2.10
CA THR A 41 -2.31 8.43 1.86
C THR A 41 -2.93 9.82 1.76
N ASN A 42 -2.36 10.84 2.42
CA ASN A 42 -2.98 12.16 2.52
C ASN A 42 -3.23 12.83 1.18
N ASP A 43 -2.25 12.80 0.27
CA ASP A 43 -2.38 13.45 -1.03
C ASP A 43 -3.45 12.78 -1.90
N ILE A 44 -3.50 11.45 -1.86
CA ILE A 44 -4.48 10.66 -2.60
C ILE A 44 -5.88 10.84 -2.01
N ARG A 45 -5.97 10.91 -0.67
CA ARG A 45 -7.22 11.21 0.01
C ARG A 45 -7.76 12.60 -0.32
N ASN A 46 -6.88 13.60 -0.36
CA ASN A 46 -7.27 14.96 -0.76
C ASN A 46 -7.83 14.99 -2.19
N ASP A 47 -7.30 14.16 -3.10
CA ASP A 47 -7.84 14.04 -4.46
C ASP A 47 -9.25 13.47 -4.46
N LEU A 48 -9.55 12.47 -3.62
CA LEU A 48 -10.91 11.96 -3.45
C LEU A 48 -11.86 13.06 -2.92
N LEU A 49 -11.47 13.75 -1.85
CA LEU A 49 -12.28 14.79 -1.23
C LEU A 49 -12.53 15.98 -2.17
N ASN A 50 -11.54 16.31 -3.00
CA ASN A 50 -11.63 17.39 -3.99
C ASN A 50 -12.24 16.93 -5.33
N LYS A 51 -12.69 15.67 -5.42
CA LYS A 51 -13.28 15.10 -6.63
C LYS A 51 -12.36 15.11 -7.85
N VAL A 52 -11.06 15.08 -7.63
CA VAL A 52 -10.03 14.90 -8.66
C VAL A 52 -9.95 13.43 -9.07
N ALA A 53 -10.20 12.53 -8.11
CA ALA A 53 -10.31 11.10 -8.32
C ALA A 53 -11.61 10.56 -7.69
N ASP A 54 -12.17 9.52 -8.31
CA ASP A 54 -13.37 8.84 -7.81
C ASP A 54 -13.03 7.67 -6.90
N ILE A 55 -11.90 6.99 -7.16
CA ILE A 55 -11.45 5.81 -6.42
C ILE A 55 -9.94 5.90 -6.18
N ALA A 56 -9.52 5.65 -4.95
CA ALA A 56 -8.12 5.41 -4.61
C ALA A 56 -7.85 3.92 -4.41
N VAL A 57 -6.69 3.46 -4.88
CA VAL A 57 -6.24 2.08 -4.71
C VAL A 57 -5.02 2.06 -3.81
N HIS A 58 -5.14 1.42 -2.67
CA HIS A 58 -4.10 1.33 -1.65
C HIS A 58 -3.81 -0.11 -1.23
N SER A 59 -2.61 -0.35 -0.76
CA SER A 59 -2.32 -1.51 0.09
C SER A 59 -2.98 -1.31 1.45
N TRP A 60 -3.70 -2.30 1.94
CA TRP A 60 -4.39 -2.20 3.24
C TRP A 60 -3.48 -1.80 4.40
N LYS A 61 -2.24 -2.25 4.37
CA LYS A 61 -1.22 -1.95 5.40
C LYS A 61 -0.89 -0.46 5.55
N ASP A 62 -1.14 0.33 4.49
CA ASP A 62 -0.78 1.74 4.41
C ASP A 62 -1.97 2.65 4.78
N LEU A 63 -3.15 2.05 4.98
CA LEU A 63 -4.32 2.78 5.44
C LEU A 63 -4.29 2.94 6.97
N PRO A 64 -4.77 4.06 7.51
CA PRO A 64 -4.95 4.23 8.94
C PRO A 64 -5.99 3.24 9.48
N VAL A 65 -5.87 2.88 10.76
CA VAL A 65 -6.83 1.98 11.44
C VAL A 65 -8.19 2.64 11.53
N ASP A 66 -8.22 3.91 11.91
CA ASP A 66 -9.43 4.70 11.93
C ASP A 66 -9.57 5.44 10.60
N LEU A 67 -10.65 5.18 9.90
CA LEU A 67 -10.94 5.87 8.63
C LEU A 67 -11.26 7.33 8.93
N GLU A 68 -10.65 8.20 8.17
CA GLU A 68 -10.94 9.61 8.27
C GLU A 68 -12.26 9.96 7.58
N GLU A 69 -12.93 10.97 8.11
CA GLU A 69 -14.22 11.45 7.62
C GLU A 69 -14.18 11.79 6.11
N GLY A 70 -15.26 11.45 5.42
CA GLY A 70 -15.44 11.73 4.00
C GLY A 70 -14.89 10.67 3.05
N THR A 71 -14.31 9.58 3.57
CA THR A 71 -13.85 8.44 2.74
C THR A 71 -14.29 7.12 3.37
N GLU A 72 -14.49 6.09 2.54
CA GLU A 72 -14.83 4.75 3.01
C GLU A 72 -14.15 3.67 2.16
N ILE A 73 -14.03 2.48 2.70
CA ILE A 73 -13.52 1.32 1.96
C ILE A 73 -14.68 0.64 1.25
N VAL A 74 -14.75 0.81 -0.06
CA VAL A 74 -15.84 0.28 -0.89
C VAL A 74 -15.61 -1.13 -1.40
N GLY A 75 -14.41 -1.65 -1.29
CA GLY A 75 -14.12 -3.01 -1.72
C GLY A 75 -12.67 -3.43 -1.57
N THR A 76 -12.46 -4.74 -1.64
CA THR A 76 -11.13 -5.36 -1.64
C THR A 76 -11.07 -6.39 -2.78
N LEU A 77 -9.87 -6.65 -3.26
CA LEU A 77 -9.61 -7.78 -4.15
C LEU A 77 -9.42 -9.06 -3.33
N ASP A 78 -9.49 -10.19 -4.02
CA ASP A 78 -9.11 -11.47 -3.42
C ASP A 78 -7.71 -11.37 -2.85
N ARG A 79 -7.52 -11.92 -1.67
CA ARG A 79 -6.24 -11.88 -0.99
C ARG A 79 -5.22 -12.72 -1.75
N ALA A 80 -4.06 -12.14 -2.02
CA ALA A 80 -2.91 -12.88 -2.49
C ALA A 80 -2.36 -13.83 -1.40
N ASP A 81 -1.42 -14.68 -1.76
CA ASP A 81 -0.73 -15.54 -0.80
C ASP A 81 -0.13 -14.68 0.34
N MET A 82 -0.54 -14.99 1.58
CA MET A 82 -0.17 -14.22 2.76
C MET A 82 1.13 -14.69 3.43
N ARG A 83 1.76 -15.73 2.87
CA ARG A 83 2.98 -16.29 3.46
C ARG A 83 4.15 -15.34 3.26
N ASP A 84 4.93 -15.16 4.30
CA ASP A 84 6.19 -14.45 4.21
C ASP A 84 7.23 -15.31 3.46
N MET A 85 8.11 -14.65 2.73
CA MET A 85 9.25 -15.28 2.09
C MET A 85 10.52 -14.98 2.89
N ILE A 86 11.30 -16.03 3.13
CA ILE A 86 12.60 -15.91 3.76
C ILE A 86 13.69 -16.21 2.72
N PHE A 87 14.60 -15.27 2.54
CA PHE A 87 15.76 -15.45 1.71
C PHE A 87 16.94 -15.92 2.55
N LEU A 88 17.41 -17.12 2.31
CA LEU A 88 18.54 -17.71 3.02
C LEU A 88 19.76 -17.86 2.10
N LYS A 89 20.94 -17.55 2.62
CA LYS A 89 22.17 -17.97 1.95
C LYS A 89 22.22 -19.50 1.94
N LYS A 90 22.69 -20.09 0.83
CA LYS A 90 22.75 -21.54 0.65
C LYS A 90 23.52 -22.23 1.80
N GLU A 91 24.59 -21.59 2.28
CA GLU A 91 25.42 -22.07 3.38
C GLU A 91 24.73 -21.98 4.76
N SER A 92 23.59 -21.31 4.84
CA SER A 92 22.82 -21.16 6.07
C SER A 92 21.68 -22.19 6.19
N ILE A 93 21.42 -22.95 5.13
CA ILE A 93 20.40 -23.99 5.15
C ILE A 93 20.83 -25.10 6.14
N GLY A 94 19.95 -25.40 7.07
CA GLY A 94 20.20 -26.44 8.09
C GLY A 94 20.97 -25.97 9.33
N LYS A 95 21.41 -24.71 9.41
CA LYS A 95 21.98 -24.16 10.66
C LYS A 95 20.90 -24.00 11.71
N LYS A 96 21.23 -24.27 12.96
CA LYS A 96 20.31 -24.13 14.10
C LYS A 96 20.15 -22.66 14.51
N ASP A 97 21.22 -21.88 14.39
CA ASP A 97 21.23 -20.47 14.79
C ASP A 97 21.33 -19.60 13.56
N LEU A 98 20.34 -18.74 13.36
CA LEU A 98 20.24 -17.80 12.26
C LEU A 98 20.05 -16.38 12.78
N THR A 99 20.77 -15.45 12.21
CA THR A 99 20.47 -14.02 12.37
C THR A 99 19.55 -13.60 11.24
N ILE A 100 18.36 -13.10 11.59
CA ILE A 100 17.35 -12.63 10.64
C ILE A 100 17.37 -11.11 10.63
N LEU A 101 17.48 -10.53 9.43
CA LEU A 101 17.36 -9.09 9.20
C LEU A 101 15.95 -8.81 8.67
N SER A 102 15.28 -7.85 9.28
CA SER A 102 13.97 -7.37 8.84
C SER A 102 13.94 -5.85 8.88
N SER A 103 13.41 -5.23 7.85
CA SER A 103 13.14 -3.78 7.81
C SER A 103 11.71 -3.46 8.27
N SER A 104 10.90 -4.46 8.57
CA SER A 104 9.52 -4.26 9.02
C SER A 104 9.50 -3.71 10.45
N PRO A 105 8.85 -2.58 10.72
CA PRO A 105 8.66 -2.05 12.07
C PRO A 105 7.57 -2.78 12.86
N ARG A 106 6.92 -3.76 12.23
CA ARG A 106 5.78 -4.51 12.76
C ARG A 106 6.19 -5.88 13.23
#